data_14fedd01f049271da00f5700c4bb7f9b
#
_entry.id   14fedd01f049271da00f5700c4bb7f9b
#
_cell.length_a   1.000
_cell.length_b   1.000
_cell.length_c   1.000
_cell.angle_alpha   90.00
_cell.angle_beta   90.00
_cell.angle_gamma   90.00
#
_symmetry.space_group_name_H-M   'P 1'
#
loop_
_entity.id
_entity.type
_entity.pdbx_description
1 polymer ?
#
loop_
_entity_poly.entity_id
_entity_poly.type
_entity_poly.pdbx_seq_one_letter_code
_entity_poly.pdbx_strand_id
1 'polypeptide(L)' 'MIVVNVDVMLARRKMSSGELAQKVGISAANLSILKTGKAKGVKFSTLSALCEALECQPGDILEFRQD' A
#
# COMPACT_ATOMS: atom_id res chain seq x y z
N MET A 1 14.09 9.35 -2.43
CA MET A 1 12.61 9.43 -2.37
C MET A 1 12.03 8.11 -1.90
N ILE A 2 10.84 8.15 -1.35
CA ILE A 2 10.13 6.92 -0.99
C ILE A 2 9.19 6.53 -2.13
N VAL A 3 9.29 5.28 -2.54
CA VAL A 3 8.45 4.70 -3.60
C VAL A 3 7.46 3.76 -2.94
N VAL A 4 6.21 3.82 -3.37
CA VAL A 4 5.15 2.95 -2.85
C VAL A 4 4.87 1.87 -3.89
N ASN A 5 5.07 0.62 -3.49
CA ASN A 5 4.95 -0.55 -4.37
C ASN A 5 3.66 -1.35 -4.12
N VAL A 6 2.59 -0.68 -3.72
CA VAL A 6 1.30 -1.35 -3.47
C VAL A 6 0.80 -2.04 -4.73
N ASP A 7 0.92 -1.40 -5.89
CA ASP A 7 0.46 -2.00 -7.15
C ASP A 7 1.22 -3.29 -7.48
N VAL A 8 2.51 -3.34 -7.18
CA VAL A 8 3.31 -4.55 -7.38
C VAL A 8 2.77 -5.70 -6.54
N MET A 9 2.46 -5.39 -5.26
CA MET A 9 1.94 -6.42 -4.35
C MET A 9 0.53 -6.86 -4.73
N LEU A 10 -0.31 -5.92 -5.19
CA LEU A 10 -1.65 -6.27 -5.70
C LEU A 10 -1.54 -7.25 -6.86
N ALA A 11 -0.63 -6.99 -7.79
CA ALA A 11 -0.41 -7.87 -8.93
C ALA A 11 0.06 -9.26 -8.47
N ARG A 12 0.98 -9.30 -7.51
CA ARG A 12 1.51 -10.57 -6.98
C ARG A 12 0.44 -11.39 -6.29
N ARG A 13 -0.50 -10.75 -5.60
CA ARG A 13 -1.58 -11.41 -4.88
C ARG A 13 -2.84 -11.59 -5.71
N LYS A 14 -2.85 -11.10 -6.94
CA LYS A 14 -4.02 -11.11 -7.83
C LYS A 14 -5.24 -10.51 -7.13
N MET A 15 -5.01 -9.39 -6.46
CA MET A 15 -6.01 -8.69 -5.66
C MET A 15 -6.30 -7.34 -6.30
N SER A 16 -7.56 -6.93 -6.30
CA SER A 16 -7.95 -5.61 -6.80
C SER A 16 -7.74 -4.54 -5.74
N SER A 17 -7.62 -3.29 -6.18
CA SER A 17 -7.55 -2.14 -5.26
C SER A 17 -8.77 -2.08 -4.34
N GLY A 18 -9.95 -2.38 -4.89
CA GLY A 18 -11.18 -2.38 -4.12
C GLY A 18 -11.17 -3.41 -3.01
N GLU A 19 -10.68 -4.60 -3.29
CA GLU A 19 -10.53 -5.65 -2.28
C GLU A 19 -9.57 -5.20 -1.16
N LEU A 20 -8.45 -4.62 -1.55
CA LEU A 20 -7.46 -4.19 -0.57
C LEU A 20 -8.03 -3.08 0.31
N ALA A 21 -8.67 -2.08 -0.29
CA ALA A 21 -9.27 -0.98 0.47
C ALA A 21 -10.28 -1.51 1.49
N GLN A 22 -11.09 -2.46 1.08
CA GLN A 22 -12.10 -3.07 1.95
C GLN A 22 -11.44 -3.83 3.11
N LYS A 23 -10.40 -4.60 2.82
CA LYS A 23 -9.69 -5.39 3.86
C LYS A 23 -8.97 -4.49 4.85
N VAL A 24 -8.41 -3.40 4.38
CA VAL A 24 -7.67 -2.45 5.23
C VAL A 24 -8.61 -1.51 5.98
N GLY A 25 -9.80 -1.30 5.46
CA GLY A 25 -10.78 -0.41 6.07
C GLY A 25 -10.56 1.05 5.74
N ILE A 26 -10.01 1.35 4.57
CA ILE A 26 -9.84 2.71 4.09
C ILE A 26 -10.67 2.91 2.81
N SER A 27 -10.89 4.17 2.45
CA SER A 27 -11.63 4.46 1.22
C SER A 27 -10.78 4.19 -0.01
N ALA A 28 -11.44 3.94 -1.14
CA ALA A 28 -10.75 3.77 -2.41
C ALA A 28 -9.93 5.01 -2.76
N ALA A 29 -10.44 6.20 -2.43
CA ALA A 29 -9.74 7.45 -2.67
C ALA A 29 -8.44 7.53 -1.86
N ASN A 30 -8.49 7.17 -0.58
CA ASN A 30 -7.30 7.17 0.27
C ASN A 30 -6.27 6.15 -0.20
N LEU A 31 -6.72 4.98 -0.62
CA LEU A 31 -5.80 3.98 -1.17
C LEU A 31 -5.16 4.47 -2.47
N SER A 32 -5.92 5.14 -3.32
CA SER A 32 -5.41 5.72 -4.57
C SER A 32 -4.33 6.77 -4.30
N ILE A 33 -4.55 7.64 -3.29
CA ILE A 33 -3.55 8.63 -2.90
C ILE A 33 -2.25 7.95 -2.46
N LEU A 34 -2.36 6.88 -1.69
CA LEU A 34 -1.20 6.12 -1.24
C LEU A 34 -0.49 5.44 -2.42
N LYS A 35 -1.23 4.77 -3.29
CA LYS A 35 -0.69 4.04 -4.44
C LYS A 35 0.08 4.93 -5.39
N THR A 36 -0.41 6.15 -5.61
CA THR A 36 0.20 7.07 -6.57
C THR A 36 1.37 7.84 -6.01
N GLY A 37 1.72 7.61 -4.75
CA GLY A 37 2.83 8.30 -4.10
C GLY A 37 2.52 9.73 -3.70
N LYS A 38 1.25 10.12 -3.72
CA LYS A 38 0.83 11.47 -3.34
C LYS A 38 0.62 11.63 -1.84
N ALA A 39 0.61 10.51 -1.11
CA ALA A 39 0.47 10.56 0.34
C ALA A 39 1.74 11.13 0.96
N LYS A 40 1.58 12.00 1.95
CA LYS A 40 2.71 12.58 2.68
C LYS A 40 3.19 11.69 3.81
N GLY A 41 2.41 10.69 4.16
CA GLY A 41 2.76 9.74 5.18
C GLY A 41 1.73 8.63 5.25
N VAL A 42 2.02 7.63 6.05
CA VAL A 42 1.11 6.51 6.31
C VAL A 42 1.21 6.17 7.79
N LYS A 43 0.06 5.96 8.41
CA LYS A 43 0.03 5.55 9.83
C LYS A 43 0.54 4.12 9.93
N PHE A 44 1.24 3.82 11.02
CA PHE A 44 1.71 2.45 11.27
C PHE A 44 0.55 1.45 11.32
N SER A 45 -0.60 1.86 11.88
CA SER A 45 -1.78 0.98 11.90
C SER A 45 -2.25 0.63 10.49
N THR A 46 -2.24 1.61 9.57
CA THR A 46 -2.59 1.36 8.18
C THR A 46 -1.53 0.49 7.48
N LEU A 47 -0.26 0.78 7.72
CA LEU A 47 0.83 -0.02 7.16
C LEU A 47 0.75 -1.47 7.64
N SER A 48 0.46 -1.67 8.92
CA SER A 48 0.29 -3.00 9.49
C SER A 48 -0.87 -3.75 8.82
N ALA A 49 -2.00 -3.07 8.62
CA ALA A 49 -3.15 -3.67 7.94
C ALA A 49 -2.84 -4.01 6.48
N LEU A 50 -2.08 -3.16 5.80
CA LEU A 50 -1.63 -3.45 4.43
C LEU A 50 -0.74 -4.69 4.38
N CYS A 51 0.21 -4.79 5.29
CA CYS A 51 1.09 -5.96 5.37
C CYS A 51 0.30 -7.23 5.63
N GLU A 52 -0.67 -7.19 6.53
CA GLU A 52 -1.50 -8.33 6.84
C GLU A 52 -2.34 -8.74 5.62
N ALA A 53 -3.00 -7.78 4.97
CA ALA A 53 -3.87 -8.07 3.83
C ALA A 53 -3.07 -8.59 2.63
N LEU A 54 -1.88 -8.07 2.41
CA LEU A 54 -1.02 -8.46 1.29
C LEU A 54 -0.04 -9.58 1.65
N GLU A 55 -0.03 -10.00 2.90
CA GLU A 55 0.86 -11.07 3.40
C GLU A 55 2.31 -10.76 3.05
N CYS A 56 2.77 -9.58 3.47
CA CYS A 56 4.10 -9.10 3.12
C CYS A 56 4.69 -8.25 4.25
N GLN A 57 5.91 -7.80 4.05
CA GLN A 57 6.63 -6.95 4.99
C GLN A 57 6.57 -5.48 4.54
N PRO A 58 6.76 -4.52 5.45
CA PRO A 58 6.78 -3.10 5.05
C PRO A 58 7.76 -2.80 3.93
N GLY A 59 8.90 -3.47 3.88
CA GLY A 59 9.88 -3.30 2.82
C GLY A 59 9.41 -3.76 1.44
N ASP A 60 8.34 -4.55 1.37
CA ASP A 60 7.72 -4.93 0.11
C ASP A 60 6.79 -3.84 -0.42
N ILE A 61 6.32 -2.97 0.47
CA ILE A 61 5.38 -1.90 0.16
C ILE A 61 6.08 -0.57 -0.04
N LEU A 62 7.06 -0.27 0.82
CA LEU A 62 7.78 1.00 0.83
C LEU A 62 9.25 0.75 0.51
N GLU A 63 9.79 1.60 -0.34
CA GLU A 63 11.18 1.46 -0.79
C GLU A 63 11.81 2.84 -0.85
N PHE A 64 13.05 2.96 -0.37
CA PHE A 64 13.82 4.18 -0.58
C PHE A 64 14.63 4.03 -1.86
N ARG A 65 14.52 5.02 -2.73
CA ARG A 65 15.35 5.12 -3.92
C ARG A 65 16.07 6.45 -3.92
N GLN A 66 17.32 6.41 -4.33
CA GLN A 66 18.10 7.61 -4.51
C GLN A 66 17.69 8.28 -5.82
N ASP A 67 17.48 9.58 -5.79
CA ASP A 67 17.05 10.34 -6.96
C ASP A 67 18.16 10.52 -8.00
#